data_97c5e93aa5cdf701b8e02078cb44df57
#
_entry.id   97c5e93aa5cdf701b8e02078cb44df57
#
_cell.length_a   1.000
_cell.length_b   1.000
_cell.length_c   1.000
_cell.angle_alpha   90.00
_cell.angle_beta   90.00
_cell.angle_gamma   90.00
#
_symmetry.space_group_name_H-M   'P 1'
#
loop_
_entity.id
_entity.type
_entity.pdbx_description
1 polymer ?
#
loop_
_entity_poly.entity_id
_entity_poly.type
_entity_poly.pdbx_seq_one_letter_code
_entity_poly.pdbx_strand_id
1 'polypeptide(L)'
;ERAIEGYLPTASVVFLDEIWKAGPAIQNSLLTAINEKIYRNGDREIKLPLKLLIAASNELPAHGEGLEALWDRFLLRIICTCVKDEATFYNMLLDDNDKEISIPADLQISEEEYADWRKKINQVSLSTEILHYITNIRHQLKRLPLDDEDTIRNVYISDRRWKNIVQLLKASAFINGRTAVNSADLPPLYIAYGTR
;
A
#
# COMPACT_ATOMS: atom_id res chain seq x y z
N GLU A 1 -10.47 -27.74 9.53
CA GLU A 1 -9.57 -27.06 8.59
C GLU A 1 -10.40 -26.47 7.44
N ARG A 2 -10.08 -25.24 7.04
CA ARG A 2 -10.73 -24.57 5.91
C ARG A 2 -9.88 -24.76 4.65
N ALA A 3 -10.51 -24.84 3.49
CA ALA A 3 -9.81 -24.76 2.21
C ALA A 3 -9.13 -23.40 2.09
N ILE A 4 -7.86 -23.37 1.75
CA ILE A 4 -7.03 -22.16 1.72
C ILE A 4 -6.44 -21.87 0.35
N GLU A 5 -6.50 -22.83 -0.58
CA GLU A 5 -5.93 -22.70 -1.91
C GLU A 5 -6.67 -21.65 -2.73
N GLY A 6 -5.92 -20.75 -3.37
CA GLY A 6 -6.49 -19.61 -4.10
C GLY A 6 -6.93 -18.42 -3.22
N TYR A 7 -6.79 -18.52 -1.90
CA TYR A 7 -7.11 -17.44 -0.96
C TYR A 7 -5.86 -16.80 -0.36
N LEU A 8 -6.06 -15.78 0.49
CA LEU A 8 -5.00 -15.02 1.15
C LEU A 8 -3.83 -15.87 1.68
N PRO A 9 -4.03 -17.08 2.28
CA PRO A 9 -2.91 -17.85 2.81
C PRO A 9 -1.91 -18.35 1.76
N THR A 10 -2.30 -18.46 0.49
CA THR A 10 -1.48 -19.02 -0.58
C THR A 10 -1.15 -18.03 -1.68
N ALA A 11 -1.76 -16.85 -1.68
CA ALA A 11 -1.61 -15.84 -2.72
C ALA A 11 -0.46 -14.86 -2.43
N SER A 12 0.34 -14.53 -3.44
CA SER A 12 1.39 -13.50 -3.35
C SER A 12 0.85 -12.08 -3.57
N VAL A 13 -0.24 -11.96 -4.32
CA VAL A 13 -0.99 -10.71 -4.51
C VAL A 13 -2.43 -10.96 -4.09
N VAL A 14 -2.95 -10.09 -3.22
CA VAL A 14 -4.29 -10.22 -2.66
C VAL A 14 -5.06 -8.94 -2.89
N PHE A 15 -6.28 -9.07 -3.38
CA PHE A 15 -7.26 -7.99 -3.47
C PHE A 15 -8.39 -8.25 -2.47
N LEU A 16 -8.72 -7.25 -1.65
CA LEU A 16 -9.80 -7.28 -0.66
C LEU A 16 -10.82 -6.20 -1.02
N ASP A 17 -12.02 -6.62 -1.31
CA ASP A 17 -13.13 -5.71 -1.56
C ASP A 17 -13.91 -5.45 -0.27
N GLU A 18 -14.48 -4.24 -0.14
CA GLU A 18 -15.30 -3.81 1.00
C GLU A 18 -14.66 -4.10 2.37
N ILE A 19 -13.36 -3.83 2.48
CA ILE A 19 -12.54 -4.23 3.64
C ILE A 19 -13.10 -3.71 4.98
N TRP A 20 -13.74 -2.54 4.99
CA TRP A 20 -14.26 -1.93 6.22
C TRP A 20 -15.56 -2.56 6.70
N LYS A 21 -16.27 -3.30 5.84
CA LYS A 21 -17.47 -4.06 6.20
C LYS A 21 -17.14 -5.42 6.85
N ALA A 22 -15.88 -5.82 6.86
CA ALA A 22 -15.47 -7.07 7.51
C ALA A 22 -15.64 -6.98 9.04
N GLY A 23 -16.14 -8.04 9.63
CA GLY A 23 -16.30 -8.09 11.09
C GLY A 23 -14.95 -8.12 11.85
N PRO A 24 -14.93 -7.80 13.16
CA PRO A 24 -13.71 -7.66 13.97
C PRO A 24 -12.77 -8.88 13.93
N ALA A 25 -13.30 -10.07 13.85
CA ALA A 25 -12.50 -11.31 13.77
C ALA A 25 -11.68 -11.39 12.48
N ILE A 26 -12.27 -10.97 11.35
CA ILE A 26 -11.58 -10.93 10.04
C ILE A 26 -10.51 -9.83 10.06
N GLN A 27 -10.84 -8.66 10.59
CA GLN A 27 -9.93 -7.54 10.70
C GLN A 27 -8.68 -7.87 11.54
N ASN A 28 -8.86 -8.54 12.68
CA ASN A 28 -7.77 -9.01 13.52
C ASN A 28 -6.90 -10.07 12.81
N SER A 29 -7.52 -10.96 12.05
CA SER A 29 -6.79 -11.93 11.21
C SER A 29 -5.97 -11.25 10.13
N LEU A 30 -6.51 -10.20 9.50
CA LEU A 30 -5.80 -9.38 8.52
C LEU A 30 -4.63 -8.61 9.15
N LEU A 31 -4.80 -8.07 10.35
CA LEU A 31 -3.71 -7.41 11.09
C LEU A 31 -2.54 -8.37 11.32
N THR A 32 -2.81 -9.59 11.75
CA THR A 32 -1.79 -10.64 11.93
C THR A 32 -1.14 -11.00 10.58
N ALA A 33 -1.94 -11.21 9.55
CA ALA A 33 -1.45 -11.53 8.21
C ALA A 33 -0.53 -10.45 7.64
N ILE A 34 -0.89 -9.18 7.78
CA ILE A 34 -0.11 -8.05 7.26
C ILE A 34 1.18 -7.83 8.08
N ASN A 35 1.11 -7.94 9.42
CA ASN A 35 2.24 -7.64 10.30
C ASN A 35 3.25 -8.78 10.36
N GLU A 36 2.76 -9.99 10.60
CA GLU A 36 3.58 -11.16 10.91
C GLU A 36 3.80 -12.03 9.69
N LYS A 37 2.98 -11.81 8.63
CA LYS A 37 2.93 -12.67 7.44
C LYS A 37 2.67 -14.12 7.78
N ILE A 38 1.77 -14.33 8.74
CA ILE A 38 1.34 -15.65 9.23
C ILE A 38 -0.18 -15.71 9.15
N TYR A 39 -0.68 -16.86 8.74
CA TYR A 39 -2.08 -17.23 8.82
C TYR A 39 -2.24 -18.45 9.72
N ARG A 40 -3.20 -18.41 10.65
CA ARG A 40 -3.51 -19.52 11.56
C ARG A 40 -4.74 -20.26 11.06
N ASN A 41 -4.55 -21.55 10.75
CA ASN A 41 -5.61 -22.46 10.34
C ASN A 41 -5.75 -23.59 11.38
N GLY A 42 -6.57 -23.39 12.39
CA GLY A 42 -6.58 -24.25 13.58
C GLY A 42 -5.25 -24.16 14.33
N ASP A 43 -4.62 -25.28 14.57
CA ASP A 43 -3.33 -25.39 15.27
C ASP A 43 -2.11 -25.19 14.35
N ARG A 44 -2.32 -24.95 13.05
CA ARG A 44 -1.24 -24.76 12.08
C ARG A 44 -1.00 -23.28 11.79
N GLU A 45 0.27 -22.89 11.84
CA GLU A 45 0.74 -21.61 11.36
C GLU A 45 1.29 -21.76 9.95
N ILE A 46 0.80 -20.92 9.02
CA ILE A 46 1.21 -20.90 7.61
C ILE A 46 1.86 -19.56 7.33
N LYS A 47 3.09 -19.59 6.86
CA LYS A 47 3.79 -18.37 6.43
C LYS A 47 3.23 -17.90 5.09
N LEU A 48 2.78 -16.66 5.02
CA LEU A 48 2.19 -16.08 3.84
C LEU A 48 3.24 -15.70 2.80
N PRO A 49 3.04 -16.04 1.52
CA PRO A 49 3.88 -15.57 0.42
C PRO A 49 3.58 -14.12 0.01
N LEU A 50 2.79 -13.39 0.79
CA LEU A 50 2.21 -12.10 0.48
C LEU A 50 3.27 -11.05 0.12
N LYS A 51 3.22 -10.54 -1.11
CA LYS A 51 4.04 -9.44 -1.65
C LYS A 51 3.26 -8.14 -1.71
N LEU A 52 1.99 -8.18 -2.15
CA LEU A 52 1.13 -7.01 -2.33
C LEU A 52 -0.27 -7.30 -1.80
N LEU A 53 -0.80 -6.35 -1.03
CA LEU A 53 -2.18 -6.30 -0.60
C LEU A 53 -2.82 -5.04 -1.15
N ILE A 54 -3.89 -5.19 -1.90
CA ILE A 54 -4.74 -4.12 -2.40
C ILE A 54 -6.08 -4.25 -1.72
N ALA A 55 -6.64 -3.15 -1.27
CA ALA A 55 -7.98 -3.12 -0.71
C ALA A 55 -8.80 -2.01 -1.35
N ALA A 56 -10.07 -2.26 -1.54
CA ALA A 56 -11.04 -1.27 -2.00
C ALA A 56 -12.18 -1.13 -1.00
N SER A 57 -12.77 0.05 -0.94
CA SER A 57 -14.01 0.29 -0.22
C SER A 57 -14.66 1.59 -0.70
N ASN A 58 -15.97 1.63 -0.66
CA ASN A 58 -16.76 2.85 -0.92
C ASN A 58 -16.86 3.76 0.32
N GLU A 59 -16.42 3.27 1.47
CA GLU A 59 -16.52 3.93 2.77
C GLU A 59 -15.14 4.08 3.39
N LEU A 60 -14.97 5.09 4.24
CA LEU A 60 -13.83 5.18 5.15
C LEU A 60 -14.11 4.33 6.40
N PRO A 61 -13.08 3.84 7.09
CA PRO A 61 -13.28 3.11 8.34
C PRO A 61 -13.99 4.00 9.36
N ALA A 62 -14.99 3.46 10.05
CA ALA A 62 -15.73 4.18 11.08
C ALA A 62 -14.83 4.53 12.28
N HIS A 63 -15.11 5.67 12.92
CA HIS A 63 -14.39 6.11 14.10
C HIS A 63 -14.71 5.24 15.32
N GLY A 64 -13.70 4.97 16.16
CA GLY A 64 -13.89 4.28 17.43
C GLY A 64 -14.14 2.78 17.33
N GLU A 65 -14.09 2.19 16.14
CA GLU A 65 -14.27 0.75 15.93
C GLU A 65 -12.95 -0.06 15.96
N GLY A 66 -11.84 0.58 16.31
CA GLY A 66 -10.52 -0.07 16.37
C GLY A 66 -9.88 -0.33 15.01
N LEU A 67 -10.39 0.31 13.95
CA LEU A 67 -9.94 0.14 12.56
C LEU A 67 -8.69 0.96 12.23
N GLU A 68 -8.31 1.88 13.11
CA GLU A 68 -7.16 2.78 12.95
C GLU A 68 -5.87 1.99 12.74
N ALA A 69 -5.76 0.86 13.45
CA ALA A 69 -4.59 -0.01 13.32
C ALA A 69 -4.48 -0.65 11.94
N LEU A 70 -5.59 -1.06 11.33
CA LEU A 70 -5.61 -1.61 9.96
C LEU A 70 -5.42 -0.50 8.94
N TRP A 71 -6.05 0.66 9.13
CA TRP A 71 -5.89 1.84 8.30
C TRP A 71 -4.42 2.29 8.19
N ASP A 72 -3.67 2.32 9.30
CA ASP A 72 -2.25 2.71 9.32
C ASP A 72 -1.34 1.75 8.50
N ARG A 73 -1.79 0.52 8.22
CA ARG A 73 -1.02 -0.45 7.43
C ARG A 73 -1.09 -0.22 5.92
N PHE A 74 -2.13 0.45 5.45
CA PHE A 74 -2.21 0.82 4.04
C PHE A 74 -1.32 2.02 3.78
N LEU A 75 -0.18 1.76 3.14
CA LEU A 75 0.84 2.78 2.87
C LEU A 75 0.34 3.84 1.89
N LEU A 76 -0.25 3.40 0.79
CA LEU A 76 -0.80 4.26 -0.26
C LEU A 76 -2.33 4.25 -0.16
N ARG A 77 -2.92 5.44 -0.32
CA ARG A 77 -4.36 5.65 -0.26
C ARG A 77 -4.75 6.51 -1.45
N ILE A 78 -5.63 5.98 -2.28
CA ILE A 78 -6.02 6.62 -3.54
C ILE A 78 -7.53 6.77 -3.52
N ILE A 79 -8.01 8.00 -3.78
CA ILE A 79 -9.42 8.26 -3.98
C ILE A 79 -9.70 8.15 -5.47
N CYS A 80 -10.54 7.16 -5.83
CA CYS A 80 -11.01 6.98 -7.18
C CYS A 80 -12.31 7.78 -7.37
N THR A 81 -12.28 8.76 -8.26
CA THR A 81 -13.49 9.54 -8.63
C THR A 81 -14.06 9.03 -9.95
N CYS A 82 -15.31 9.38 -10.24
CA CYS A 82 -15.92 9.10 -11.54
C CYS A 82 -15.07 9.69 -12.67
N VAL A 83 -15.10 9.02 -13.82
CA VAL A 83 -14.47 9.52 -15.05
C VAL A 83 -15.12 10.86 -15.44
N LYS A 84 -14.30 11.90 -15.58
CA LYS A 84 -14.77 13.27 -15.89
C LYS A 84 -14.62 13.63 -17.36
N ASP A 85 -13.65 13.00 -18.05
CA ASP A 85 -13.38 13.25 -19.45
C ASP A 85 -14.29 12.40 -20.33
N GLU A 86 -15.02 13.03 -21.26
CA GLU A 86 -16.01 12.35 -22.11
C GLU A 86 -15.36 11.29 -23.02
N ALA A 87 -14.19 11.58 -23.57
CA ALA A 87 -13.51 10.62 -24.44
C ALA A 87 -13.10 9.36 -23.68
N THR A 88 -12.58 9.54 -22.48
CA THR A 88 -12.25 8.42 -21.57
C THR A 88 -13.50 7.65 -21.16
N PHE A 89 -14.61 8.35 -20.90
CA PHE A 89 -15.89 7.72 -20.56
C PHE A 89 -16.42 6.89 -21.73
N TYR A 90 -16.39 7.42 -22.97
CA TYR A 90 -16.78 6.67 -24.15
C TYR A 90 -15.91 5.44 -24.40
N ASN A 91 -14.59 5.58 -24.23
CA ASN A 91 -13.68 4.44 -24.34
C ASN A 91 -14.02 3.35 -23.31
N MET A 92 -14.31 3.73 -22.06
CA MET A 92 -14.72 2.79 -21.01
C MET A 92 -16.02 2.06 -21.36
N LEU A 93 -17.00 2.74 -22.00
CA LEU A 93 -18.27 2.12 -22.41
C LEU A 93 -18.10 1.17 -23.61
N LEU A 94 -17.12 1.43 -24.47
CA LEU A 94 -16.85 0.65 -25.69
C LEU A 94 -15.80 -0.45 -25.46
N ASP A 95 -15.15 -0.45 -24.30
CA ASP A 95 -14.13 -1.43 -23.99
C ASP A 95 -14.74 -2.82 -23.81
N ASP A 96 -14.12 -3.80 -24.46
CA ASP A 96 -14.51 -5.19 -24.37
C ASP A 96 -13.83 -5.83 -23.17
N ASN A 97 -14.56 -5.89 -22.04
CA ASN A 97 -14.05 -6.41 -20.77
C ASN A 97 -13.70 -7.90 -20.76
N ASP A 98 -14.04 -8.62 -21.84
CA ASP A 98 -13.78 -10.07 -21.95
C ASP A 98 -12.40 -10.43 -22.52
N LYS A 99 -11.56 -9.41 -22.82
CA LYS A 99 -10.20 -9.67 -23.29
C LYS A 99 -9.30 -10.12 -22.13
N GLU A 100 -8.87 -11.37 -22.16
CA GLU A 100 -7.77 -11.84 -21.32
C GLU A 100 -6.50 -11.01 -21.60
N ILE A 101 -6.01 -10.31 -20.57
CA ILE A 101 -4.75 -9.60 -20.67
C ILE A 101 -3.61 -10.59 -20.50
N SER A 102 -2.93 -10.92 -21.60
CA SER A 102 -1.70 -11.71 -21.57
C SER A 102 -0.49 -10.80 -21.44
N ILE A 103 0.29 -10.99 -20.37
CA ILE A 103 1.56 -10.29 -20.19
C ILE A 103 2.65 -11.05 -20.93
N PRO A 104 3.36 -10.44 -21.91
CA PRO A 104 4.49 -11.07 -22.59
C PRO A 104 5.54 -11.58 -21.59
N ALA A 105 6.15 -12.73 -21.89
CA ALA A 105 7.08 -13.38 -20.97
C ALA A 105 8.34 -12.53 -20.68
N ASP A 106 8.77 -11.71 -21.63
CA ASP A 106 9.88 -10.77 -21.50
C ASP A 106 9.59 -9.57 -20.58
N LEU A 107 8.32 -9.32 -20.27
CA LEU A 107 7.88 -8.29 -19.30
C LEU A 107 7.60 -8.87 -17.92
N GLN A 108 7.72 -10.19 -17.73
CA GLN A 108 7.52 -10.83 -16.44
C GLN A 108 8.81 -10.78 -15.61
N ILE A 109 8.66 -10.49 -14.33
CA ILE A 109 9.78 -10.47 -13.37
C ILE A 109 9.83 -11.82 -12.68
N SER A 110 10.96 -12.53 -12.79
CA SER A 110 11.19 -13.80 -12.09
C SER A 110 11.33 -13.61 -10.57
N GLU A 111 11.16 -14.68 -9.80
CA GLU A 111 11.37 -14.64 -8.34
C GLU A 111 12.82 -14.29 -7.98
N GLU A 112 13.78 -14.70 -8.81
CA GLU A 112 15.20 -14.41 -8.60
C GLU A 112 15.51 -12.94 -8.84
N GLU A 113 14.98 -12.38 -9.93
CA GLU A 113 15.08 -10.94 -10.22
C GLU A 113 14.41 -10.09 -9.14
N TYR A 114 13.22 -10.49 -8.70
CA TYR A 114 12.54 -9.80 -7.60
C TYR A 114 13.35 -9.81 -6.31
N ALA A 115 13.98 -10.94 -5.98
CA ALA A 115 14.83 -11.06 -4.80
C ALA A 115 16.11 -10.21 -4.91
N ASP A 116 16.71 -10.14 -6.09
CA ASP A 116 17.86 -9.29 -6.38
C ASP A 116 17.50 -7.80 -6.32
N TRP A 117 16.40 -7.41 -6.93
CA TRP A 117 15.88 -6.03 -6.87
C TRP A 117 15.65 -5.57 -5.44
N ARG A 118 15.08 -6.43 -4.59
CA ARG A 118 14.90 -6.09 -3.16
C ARG A 118 16.23 -5.80 -2.46
N LYS A 119 17.31 -6.55 -2.78
CA LYS A 119 18.64 -6.28 -2.23
C LYS A 119 19.18 -4.94 -2.73
N LYS A 120 19.07 -4.68 -4.04
CA LYS A 120 19.53 -3.43 -4.67
C LYS A 120 18.75 -2.21 -4.15
N ILE A 121 17.43 -2.31 -3.98
CA ILE A 121 16.61 -1.25 -3.39
C ILE A 121 17.08 -0.90 -1.98
N ASN A 122 17.43 -1.89 -1.16
CA ASN A 122 17.93 -1.64 0.19
C ASN A 122 19.28 -0.88 0.19
N GLN A 123 20.08 -1.04 -0.86
CA GLN A 123 21.36 -0.35 -1.02
C GLN A 123 21.24 1.09 -1.53
N VAL A 124 20.06 1.49 -2.06
CA VAL A 124 19.83 2.87 -2.48
C VAL A 124 20.03 3.80 -1.29
N SER A 125 20.85 4.85 -1.49
CA SER A 125 21.21 5.79 -0.44
C SER A 125 20.17 6.90 -0.27
N LEU A 126 20.17 7.49 0.93
CA LEU A 126 19.41 8.71 1.25
C LEU A 126 20.43 9.80 1.57
N SER A 127 20.38 10.91 0.86
CA SER A 127 21.21 12.06 1.19
C SER A 127 20.71 12.76 2.46
N THR A 128 21.60 13.49 3.12
CA THR A 128 21.25 14.33 4.28
C THR A 128 20.16 15.35 3.92
N GLU A 129 20.19 15.88 2.71
CA GLU A 129 19.17 16.81 2.19
C GLU A 129 17.78 16.17 2.16
N ILE A 130 17.66 14.96 1.64
CA ILE A 130 16.37 14.22 1.61
C ILE A 130 15.89 13.90 3.04
N LEU A 131 16.79 13.52 3.94
CA LEU A 131 16.45 13.28 5.34
C LEU A 131 15.93 14.57 6.03
N HIS A 132 16.56 15.71 5.78
CA HIS A 132 16.08 17.01 6.26
C HIS A 132 14.71 17.36 5.67
N TYR A 133 14.49 17.09 4.39
CA TYR A 133 13.20 17.34 3.74
C TYR A 133 12.07 16.51 4.38
N ILE A 134 12.30 15.21 4.57
CA ILE A 134 11.35 14.32 5.24
C ILE A 134 11.07 14.78 6.68
N THR A 135 12.11 15.19 7.40
CA THR A 135 12.00 15.70 8.77
C THR A 135 11.18 16.98 8.83
N ASN A 136 11.40 17.90 7.88
CA ASN A 136 10.62 19.14 7.78
C ASN A 136 9.14 18.87 7.53
N ILE A 137 8.81 17.94 6.61
CA ILE A 137 7.42 17.52 6.39
C ILE A 137 6.83 16.96 7.68
N ARG A 138 7.54 16.06 8.38
CA ARG A 138 7.10 15.50 9.67
C ARG A 138 6.81 16.59 10.70
N HIS A 139 7.63 17.64 10.76
CA HIS A 139 7.41 18.77 11.67
C HIS A 139 6.21 19.63 11.25
N GLN A 140 6.03 19.88 9.95
CA GLN A 140 4.90 20.64 9.46
C GLN A 140 3.58 19.92 9.74
N LEU A 141 3.51 18.61 9.49
CA LEU A 141 2.33 17.79 9.77
C LEU A 141 1.92 17.85 11.25
N LYS A 142 2.90 17.86 12.17
CA LYS A 142 2.64 17.98 13.62
C LYS A 142 2.12 19.37 14.04
N ARG A 143 2.28 20.39 13.20
CA ARG A 143 1.85 21.77 13.47
C ARG A 143 0.51 22.11 12.84
N LEU A 144 -0.03 21.22 12.02
CA LEU A 144 -1.36 21.44 11.48
C LEU A 144 -2.38 21.48 12.62
N PRO A 145 -3.32 22.44 12.61
CA PRO A 145 -4.38 22.46 13.58
C PRO A 145 -5.19 21.17 13.45
N LEU A 146 -5.42 20.52 14.58
CA LEU A 146 -6.19 19.28 14.65
C LEU A 146 -7.58 19.64 15.14
N ASP A 147 -8.34 20.30 14.28
CA ASP A 147 -9.66 20.86 14.64
C ASP A 147 -10.76 19.80 14.67
N ASP A 148 -10.50 18.64 14.07
CA ASP A 148 -11.43 17.51 14.02
C ASP A 148 -10.67 16.15 14.01
N GLU A 149 -11.41 15.09 14.36
CA GLU A 149 -10.86 13.73 14.40
C GLU A 149 -10.39 13.22 13.03
N ASP A 150 -11.04 13.65 11.94
CA ASP A 150 -10.66 13.28 10.58
C ASP A 150 -9.31 13.90 10.20
N THR A 151 -9.05 15.12 10.58
CA THR A 151 -7.76 15.79 10.39
C THR A 151 -6.66 15.07 11.16
N ILE A 152 -6.88 14.68 12.42
CA ILE A 152 -5.94 13.91 13.22
C ILE A 152 -5.59 12.58 12.53
N ARG A 153 -6.60 11.87 12.05
CA ARG A 153 -6.46 10.58 11.40
C ARG A 153 -5.65 10.65 10.11
N ASN A 154 -5.88 11.69 9.31
CA ASN A 154 -5.22 11.86 8.02
C ASN A 154 -3.78 12.35 8.14
N VAL A 155 -3.46 13.07 9.20
CA VAL A 155 -2.14 13.70 9.43
C VAL A 155 -1.20 12.81 10.24
N TYR A 156 -1.75 11.90 11.08
CA TYR A 156 -0.90 11.01 11.86
C TYR A 156 -0.20 9.97 10.99
N ILE A 157 1.12 9.95 11.07
CA ILE A 157 1.98 8.98 10.41
C ILE A 157 2.84 8.29 11.47
N SER A 158 2.63 6.99 11.64
CA SER A 158 3.42 6.17 12.56
C SER A 158 4.88 6.05 12.11
N ASP A 159 5.80 5.79 13.04
CA ASP A 159 7.22 5.57 12.70
C ASP A 159 7.42 4.36 11.76
N ARG A 160 6.56 3.34 11.87
CA ARG A 160 6.52 2.21 10.93
C ARG A 160 6.19 2.69 9.52
N ARG A 161 5.18 3.54 9.40
CA ARG A 161 4.75 4.06 8.10
C ARG A 161 5.84 4.94 7.48
N TRP A 162 6.55 5.74 8.25
CA TRP A 162 7.73 6.49 7.79
C TRP A 162 8.81 5.57 7.21
N LYS A 163 9.11 4.43 7.87
CA LYS A 163 10.04 3.43 7.32
C LYS A 163 9.57 2.87 5.99
N ASN A 164 8.28 2.56 5.86
CA ASN A 164 7.72 2.05 4.61
C ASN A 164 7.73 3.11 3.50
N ILE A 165 7.47 4.37 3.82
CA ILE A 165 7.61 5.50 2.90
C ILE A 165 9.05 5.59 2.37
N VAL A 166 10.04 5.51 3.23
CA VAL A 166 11.45 5.51 2.82
C VAL A 166 11.76 4.35 1.87
N GLN A 167 11.23 3.15 2.12
CA GLN A 167 11.39 2.02 1.20
C GLN A 167 10.72 2.29 -0.16
N LEU A 168 9.57 2.95 -0.18
CA LEU A 168 8.90 3.35 -1.42
C LEU A 168 9.75 4.34 -2.22
N LEU A 169 10.36 5.36 -1.56
CA LEU A 169 11.24 6.32 -2.21
C LEU A 169 12.49 5.64 -2.81
N LYS A 170 13.08 4.70 -2.06
CA LYS A 170 14.20 3.89 -2.55
C LYS A 170 13.81 3.04 -3.77
N ALA A 171 12.63 2.42 -3.73
CA ALA A 171 12.12 1.64 -4.86
C ALA A 171 11.89 2.53 -6.09
N SER A 172 11.33 3.74 -5.90
CA SER A 172 11.17 4.73 -6.98
C SER A 172 12.52 5.09 -7.61
N ALA A 173 13.52 5.43 -6.81
CA ALA A 173 14.85 5.74 -7.31
C ALA A 173 15.46 4.56 -8.09
N PHE A 174 15.36 3.33 -7.56
CA PHE A 174 15.87 2.13 -8.19
C PHE A 174 15.22 1.86 -9.55
N ILE A 175 13.89 1.91 -9.65
CA ILE A 175 13.15 1.68 -10.89
C ILE A 175 13.52 2.73 -11.95
N ASN A 176 13.85 3.95 -11.52
CA ASN A 176 14.33 5.01 -12.39
C ASN A 176 15.87 4.99 -12.61
N GLY A 177 16.53 3.86 -12.34
CA GLY A 177 17.96 3.62 -12.62
C GLY A 177 18.92 4.43 -11.72
N ARG A 178 18.47 4.87 -10.53
CA ARG A 178 19.28 5.68 -9.61
C ARG A 178 19.72 4.89 -8.39
N THR A 179 20.88 5.23 -7.88
CA THR A 179 21.47 4.62 -6.66
C THR A 179 21.24 5.48 -5.40
N ALA A 180 20.63 6.64 -5.57
CA ALA A 180 20.29 7.56 -4.49
C ALA A 180 18.91 8.17 -4.72
N VAL A 181 18.17 8.37 -3.64
CA VAL A 181 16.88 9.09 -3.64
C VAL A 181 17.13 10.57 -3.90
N ASN A 182 16.31 11.18 -4.76
CA ASN A 182 16.31 12.62 -5.01
C ASN A 182 14.90 13.22 -4.93
N SER A 183 14.75 14.50 -5.23
CA SER A 183 13.47 15.21 -5.16
C SER A 183 12.39 14.64 -6.09
N ALA A 184 12.76 14.02 -7.22
CA ALA A 184 11.82 13.42 -8.16
C ALA A 184 11.12 12.17 -7.57
N ASP A 185 11.64 11.58 -6.49
CA ASP A 185 11.03 10.45 -5.80
C ASP A 185 9.99 10.86 -4.74
N LEU A 186 9.86 12.14 -4.43
CA LEU A 186 8.99 12.64 -3.36
C LEU A 186 7.49 12.66 -3.68
N PRO A 187 7.00 12.75 -4.95
CA PRO A 187 5.57 12.76 -5.25
C PRO A 187 4.76 11.63 -4.60
N PRO A 188 5.24 10.37 -4.45
CA PRO A 188 4.53 9.33 -3.74
C PRO A 188 4.19 9.65 -2.27
N LEU A 189 4.87 10.62 -1.66
CA LEU A 189 4.54 11.10 -0.32
C LEU A 189 3.10 11.64 -0.24
N TYR A 190 2.64 12.36 -1.27
CA TYR A 190 1.27 12.88 -1.30
C TYR A 190 0.23 11.75 -1.21
N ILE A 191 0.47 10.65 -1.93
CA ILE A 191 -0.41 9.48 -1.92
C ILE A 191 -0.32 8.76 -0.56
N ALA A 192 0.85 8.78 0.08
CA ALA A 192 1.06 8.18 1.39
C ALA A 192 0.44 9.00 2.54
N TYR A 193 0.24 10.31 2.39
CA TYR A 193 -0.45 11.13 3.39
C TYR A 193 -1.97 10.94 3.35
N GLY A 194 -2.52 10.48 2.25
CA GLY A 194 -3.93 10.46 1.97
C GLY A 194 -4.36 11.78 1.34
N THR A 195 -4.88 11.71 0.15
CA THR A 195 -5.63 12.82 -0.47
C THR A 195 -7.02 12.87 0.16
N ARG A 196 -7.48 14.08 0.49
CA ARG A 196 -8.89 14.35 0.74
C ARG A 196 -9.67 14.18 -0.53
#